data_0715d64b609c96393c1010ae78d4933c
#
_entry.id   0715d64b609c96393c1010ae78d4933c
#
_cell.length_a   1.000
_cell.length_b   1.000
_cell.length_c   1.000
_cell.angle_alpha   90.00
_cell.angle_beta   90.00
_cell.angle_gamma   90.00
#
_symmetry.space_group_name_H-M   'P 1'
#
loop_
_entity.id
_entity.type
_entity.pdbx_description
1 polymer ?
#
loop_
_entity_poly.entity_id
_entity_poly.type
_entity_poly.pdbx_seq_one_letter_code
_entity_poly.pdbx_strand_id
1 'polypeptide(L)'
;MQCFTRQHRLIFLLAAIAFFARPLVAAPQVDSGYGPLPVFELHSGFWINLHHTLYQEARQRRNAATPSADSKSSKSARPTLQIAPGAKVALSGAEQRAWDEAVSYYAANYADKDLLFSTELLLLKNQLGDFETCDELSGIKKKSCDAGLPPALTRILETAAPVYRAHRWPADDRANRAWIKSVAPLVREQGVGLSHRLADIYQTRWPTEKIRVDVARYANWAGAYTTLDPLRVTIASTDPRNQGAAALEVLFHEASHGIATPVEQAIARECRQREKPIPRDLWHALIFYTTGEVIKPVMDAQADLPKGDAPAGGSGGNGMPDTGSRGSQGEYTPYAKRERLYDRGWESYLKLLTRYWQPYLEGRTTFDDAIAHMVSAL
;
A
#
# COMPACT_ATOMS: atom_id res chain seq x y z
N MET A 1 67.50 -20.14 21.40
CA MET A 1 66.55 -19.07 21.07
C MET A 1 65.28 -19.76 20.62
N GLN A 2 64.28 -19.88 21.52
CA GLN A 2 63.08 -20.64 21.34
C GLN A 2 61.93 -19.65 21.08
N CYS A 3 61.25 -19.83 19.96
CA CYS A 3 60.06 -19.06 19.56
C CYS A 3 58.81 -19.79 20.04
N PHE A 4 58.07 -19.21 20.99
CA PHE A 4 56.80 -19.73 21.50
C PHE A 4 55.65 -19.22 20.64
N THR A 5 54.99 -20.12 19.91
CA THR A 5 53.72 -19.86 19.22
C THR A 5 52.56 -20.17 20.17
N ARG A 6 51.79 -19.14 20.55
CA ARG A 6 50.53 -19.25 21.30
C ARG A 6 49.37 -19.41 20.33
N GLN A 7 48.79 -20.60 20.27
CA GLN A 7 47.51 -20.88 19.61
C GLN A 7 46.37 -20.40 20.51
N HIS A 8 45.61 -19.40 20.07
CA HIS A 8 44.32 -19.07 20.67
C HIS A 8 43.22 -19.92 20.00
N ARG A 9 42.66 -20.87 20.74
CA ARG A 9 41.45 -21.59 20.39
C ARG A 9 40.26 -20.66 20.65
N LEU A 10 39.60 -20.18 19.59
CA LEU A 10 38.27 -19.56 19.65
C LEU A 10 37.22 -20.65 19.84
N ILE A 11 36.58 -20.64 21.00
CA ILE A 11 35.39 -21.47 21.27
C ILE A 11 34.19 -20.70 20.72
N PHE A 12 33.60 -21.16 19.60
CA PHE A 12 32.31 -20.68 19.11
C PHE A 12 31.21 -21.29 19.98
N LEU A 13 30.60 -20.46 20.83
CA LEU A 13 29.37 -20.80 21.53
C LEU A 13 28.21 -20.58 20.52
N LEU A 14 27.69 -21.67 19.94
CA LEU A 14 26.45 -21.67 19.18
C LEU A 14 25.28 -21.55 20.17
N ALA A 15 24.76 -20.33 20.36
CA ALA A 15 23.49 -20.12 21.01
C ALA A 15 22.38 -20.48 20.02
N ALA A 16 21.77 -21.65 20.23
CA ALA A 16 20.54 -22.04 19.52
C ALA A 16 19.39 -21.15 20.02
N ILE A 17 19.04 -20.14 19.24
CA ILE A 17 17.82 -19.37 19.46
C ILE A 17 16.64 -20.20 18.93
N ALA A 18 15.93 -20.84 19.86
CA ALA A 18 14.69 -21.51 19.57
C ALA A 18 13.63 -20.44 19.23
N PHE A 19 13.32 -20.26 17.94
CA PHE A 19 12.16 -19.50 17.51
C PHE A 19 10.91 -20.27 17.91
N PHE A 20 10.26 -19.88 18.98
CA PHE A 20 8.89 -20.27 19.25
C PHE A 20 7.99 -19.57 18.25
N ALA A 21 7.59 -20.26 17.18
CA ALA A 21 6.50 -19.85 16.33
C ALA A 21 5.23 -19.75 17.17
N ARG A 22 4.79 -18.52 17.49
CA ARG A 22 3.48 -18.29 18.11
C ARG A 22 2.42 -18.59 17.07
N PRO A 23 1.35 -19.35 17.40
CA PRO A 23 0.21 -19.47 16.51
C PRO A 23 -0.39 -18.07 16.33
N LEU A 24 -0.35 -17.55 15.10
CA LEU A 24 -1.13 -16.38 14.72
C LEU A 24 -2.61 -16.75 14.89
N VAL A 25 -3.26 -16.15 15.88
CA VAL A 25 -4.72 -16.15 15.95
C VAL A 25 -5.19 -15.30 14.78
N ALA A 26 -5.78 -15.93 13.76
CA ALA A 26 -6.35 -15.23 12.62
C ALA A 26 -7.35 -14.19 13.11
N ALA A 27 -7.10 -12.92 12.78
CA ALA A 27 -8.08 -11.86 13.01
C ALA A 27 -9.37 -12.20 12.26
N PRO A 28 -10.57 -11.83 12.79
CA PRO A 28 -11.80 -12.07 12.09
C PRO A 28 -11.77 -11.34 10.74
N GLN A 29 -11.78 -12.10 9.66
CA GLN A 29 -11.94 -11.56 8.32
C GLN A 29 -13.26 -10.77 8.29
N VAL A 30 -13.23 -9.62 7.65
CA VAL A 30 -14.46 -8.91 7.29
C VAL A 30 -15.28 -9.89 6.46
N ASP A 31 -16.40 -10.38 7.02
CA ASP A 31 -17.33 -11.18 6.26
C ASP A 31 -17.96 -10.29 5.18
N SER A 32 -17.34 -10.34 4.00
CA SER A 32 -17.83 -9.63 2.81
C SER A 32 -19.07 -10.30 2.21
N GLY A 33 -19.61 -11.33 2.85
CA GLY A 33 -20.64 -12.21 2.29
C GLY A 33 -20.13 -13.11 1.16
N TYR A 34 -18.84 -13.08 0.90
CA TYR A 34 -18.11 -13.89 -0.06
C TYR A 34 -17.05 -14.70 0.69
N GLY A 35 -16.85 -15.96 0.37
CA GLY A 35 -15.83 -16.82 0.99
C GLY A 35 -14.42 -16.23 0.94
N PRO A 36 -13.42 -16.87 1.57
CA PRO A 36 -12.05 -16.34 1.67
C PRO A 36 -11.45 -16.05 0.30
N LEU A 37 -10.73 -14.92 0.19
CA LEU A 37 -10.01 -14.53 -1.02
C LEU A 37 -8.74 -15.36 -1.19
N PRO A 38 -8.28 -15.61 -2.44
CA PRO A 38 -7.16 -16.51 -2.68
C PRO A 38 -5.78 -15.94 -2.29
N VAL A 39 -5.49 -14.68 -2.62
CA VAL A 39 -4.12 -14.09 -2.52
C VAL A 39 -4.01 -12.94 -1.53
N PHE A 40 -5.13 -12.33 -1.15
CA PHE A 40 -5.18 -11.19 -0.23
C PHE A 40 -6.15 -11.44 0.92
N GLU A 41 -5.87 -10.79 2.06
CA GLU A 41 -6.81 -10.64 3.18
C GLU A 41 -7.10 -9.16 3.36
N LEU A 42 -8.36 -8.76 3.14
CA LEU A 42 -8.78 -7.35 3.18
C LEU A 42 -9.34 -7.01 4.56
N HIS A 43 -8.75 -6.03 5.22
CA HIS A 43 -9.08 -5.62 6.58
C HIS A 43 -9.50 -4.16 6.65
N SER A 44 -10.56 -3.85 7.43
CA SER A 44 -10.93 -2.50 7.83
C SER A 44 -10.67 -2.36 9.32
N GLY A 45 -9.44 -2.05 9.70
CA GLY A 45 -8.98 -2.01 11.09
C GLY A 45 -9.21 -0.65 11.75
N PHE A 46 -9.79 -0.64 12.96
CA PHE A 46 -10.08 0.58 13.72
C PHE A 46 -8.83 1.42 14.03
N TRP A 47 -7.81 0.80 14.60
CA TRP A 47 -6.61 1.50 15.09
C TRP A 47 -5.75 2.06 13.97
N ILE A 48 -5.64 1.34 12.84
CA ILE A 48 -4.94 1.84 11.64
C ILE A 48 -5.67 3.07 11.09
N ASN A 49 -6.99 3.02 11.00
CA ASN A 49 -7.77 4.13 10.48
C ASN A 49 -7.70 5.36 11.40
N LEU A 50 -7.75 5.18 12.72
CA LEU A 50 -7.53 6.25 13.69
C LEU A 50 -6.13 6.87 13.53
N HIS A 51 -5.09 6.04 13.44
CA HIS A 51 -3.71 6.49 13.21
C HIS A 51 -3.57 7.32 11.95
N HIS A 52 -4.07 6.85 10.82
CA HIS A 52 -4.00 7.57 9.55
C HIS A 52 -4.81 8.86 9.58
N THR A 53 -5.96 8.88 10.26
CA THR A 53 -6.79 10.10 10.41
C THR A 53 -6.07 11.15 11.22
N LEU A 54 -5.51 10.79 12.38
CA LEU A 54 -4.74 11.72 13.21
C LEU A 54 -3.50 12.24 12.48
N TYR A 55 -2.79 11.37 11.77
CA TYR A 55 -1.64 11.76 10.96
C TYR A 55 -2.03 12.75 9.85
N GLN A 56 -3.11 12.47 9.11
CA GLN A 56 -3.59 13.35 8.04
C GLN A 56 -3.95 14.75 8.58
N GLU A 57 -4.72 14.81 9.68
CA GLU A 57 -5.11 16.08 10.27
C GLU A 57 -3.92 16.86 10.84
N ALA A 58 -2.97 16.16 11.47
CA ALA A 58 -1.74 16.77 11.95
C ALA A 58 -0.92 17.40 10.82
N ARG A 59 -0.80 16.71 9.69
CA ARG A 59 -0.12 17.27 8.50
C ARG A 59 -0.86 18.47 7.91
N GLN A 60 -2.18 18.40 7.83
CA GLN A 60 -2.99 19.53 7.35
C GLN A 60 -2.82 20.75 8.27
N ARG A 61 -2.85 20.56 9.58
CA ARG A 61 -2.64 21.62 10.59
C ARG A 61 -1.25 22.25 10.44
N ARG A 62 -0.22 21.42 10.29
CA ARG A 62 1.15 21.91 10.08
C ARG A 62 1.31 22.69 8.79
N ASN A 63 0.77 22.19 7.67
CA ASN A 63 0.86 22.87 6.38
C ASN A 63 0.11 24.21 6.39
N ALA A 64 -1.01 24.29 7.12
CA ALA A 64 -1.74 25.55 7.28
C ALA A 64 -0.98 26.58 8.12
N ALA A 65 -0.17 26.12 9.09
CA ALA A 65 0.66 27.00 9.96
C ALA A 65 1.95 27.47 9.28
N THR A 66 2.41 26.78 8.22
CA THR A 66 3.63 27.14 7.47
C THR A 66 3.26 27.38 6.00
N PRO A 67 2.76 28.57 5.63
CA PRO A 67 2.56 28.91 4.22
C PRO A 67 3.93 28.90 3.54
N SER A 68 4.20 27.92 2.68
CA SER A 68 5.46 27.84 1.98
C SER A 68 5.63 29.03 1.03
N ALA A 69 6.63 29.86 1.29
CA ALA A 69 7.08 30.94 0.39
C ALA A 69 7.59 30.42 -0.97
N ASP A 70 7.78 29.10 -1.10
CA ASP A 70 8.41 28.42 -2.25
C ASP A 70 7.42 27.78 -3.24
N SER A 71 6.14 28.17 -3.25
CA SER A 71 5.17 27.60 -4.21
C SER A 71 5.43 27.95 -5.68
N LYS A 72 6.46 28.76 -5.99
CA LYS A 72 6.78 29.19 -7.36
C LYS A 72 7.89 28.40 -8.06
N SER A 73 8.58 27.47 -7.38
CA SER A 73 9.78 26.83 -7.96
C SER A 73 9.67 25.31 -8.19
N SER A 74 8.62 24.63 -7.77
CA SER A 74 8.52 23.19 -7.96
C SER A 74 7.60 22.82 -9.12
N LYS A 75 8.18 22.62 -10.32
CA LYS A 75 7.52 21.96 -11.45
C LYS A 75 7.14 20.50 -11.16
N SER A 76 7.45 20.00 -9.97
CA SER A 76 7.12 18.67 -9.42
C SER A 76 6.21 18.79 -8.20
N ALA A 77 5.19 19.65 -8.24
CA ALA A 77 4.17 19.63 -7.21
C ALA A 77 3.45 18.28 -7.27
N ARG A 78 3.79 17.37 -6.33
CA ARG A 78 3.04 16.14 -6.10
C ARG A 78 1.60 16.54 -5.87
N PRO A 79 0.62 15.98 -6.60
CA PRO A 79 -0.78 16.28 -6.34
C PRO A 79 -1.07 15.83 -4.91
N THR A 80 -1.21 16.78 -4.01
CA THR A 80 -1.71 16.51 -2.67
C THR A 80 -3.18 16.20 -2.85
N LEU A 81 -3.52 14.93 -2.82
CA LEU A 81 -4.92 14.52 -2.81
C LEU A 81 -5.54 15.10 -1.54
N GLN A 82 -6.24 16.22 -1.68
CA GLN A 82 -7.08 16.75 -0.63
C GLN A 82 -8.33 15.87 -0.59
N ILE A 83 -8.24 14.74 0.11
CA ILE A 83 -9.45 14.04 0.52
C ILE A 83 -10.22 15.05 1.36
N ALA A 84 -11.42 15.39 0.89
CA ALA A 84 -12.26 16.35 1.57
C ALA A 84 -12.33 16.01 3.07
N PRO A 85 -12.11 16.96 3.97
CA PRO A 85 -12.27 16.71 5.40
C PRO A 85 -13.63 16.09 5.59
N GLY A 86 -13.70 15.00 6.35
CA GLY A 86 -14.98 14.38 6.72
C GLY A 86 -15.92 15.46 7.25
N ALA A 87 -17.23 15.30 7.05
CA ALA A 87 -18.23 16.27 7.48
C ALA A 87 -17.88 16.80 8.87
N LYS A 88 -17.89 18.14 9.06
CA LYS A 88 -17.61 18.76 10.35
C LYS A 88 -18.60 18.20 11.36
N VAL A 89 -18.11 17.36 12.25
CA VAL A 89 -18.89 16.80 13.35
C VAL A 89 -18.85 17.79 14.49
N ALA A 90 -20.03 18.12 15.05
CA ALA A 90 -20.08 18.92 16.27
C ALA A 90 -19.64 18.05 17.46
N LEU A 91 -18.48 18.34 18.00
CA LEU A 91 -17.93 17.69 19.20
C LEU A 91 -18.31 18.50 20.45
N SER A 92 -18.54 17.81 21.56
CA SER A 92 -18.59 18.47 22.86
C SER A 92 -17.25 19.10 23.23
N GLY A 93 -17.24 20.05 24.17
CA GLY A 93 -15.99 20.67 24.59
C GLY A 93 -14.93 19.69 25.13
N ALA A 94 -15.35 18.57 25.74
CA ALA A 94 -14.45 17.52 26.21
C ALA A 94 -13.88 16.70 25.04
N GLU A 95 -14.74 16.29 24.13
CA GLU A 95 -14.33 15.54 22.91
C GLU A 95 -13.39 16.37 22.03
N GLN A 96 -13.69 17.66 21.87
CA GLN A 96 -12.82 18.55 21.10
C GLN A 96 -11.41 18.63 21.71
N ARG A 97 -11.32 18.78 23.05
CA ARG A 97 -10.02 18.80 23.73
C ARG A 97 -9.26 17.49 23.56
N ALA A 98 -9.91 16.34 23.72
CA ALA A 98 -9.31 15.03 23.55
C ALA A 98 -8.78 14.82 22.10
N TRP A 99 -9.58 15.24 21.12
CA TRP A 99 -9.18 15.18 19.72
C TRP A 99 -8.02 16.11 19.40
N ASP A 100 -8.09 17.36 19.87
CA ASP A 100 -7.04 18.36 19.65
C ASP A 100 -5.72 17.99 20.33
N GLU A 101 -5.75 17.37 21.50
CA GLU A 101 -4.57 16.82 22.18
C GLU A 101 -3.90 15.76 21.27
N ALA A 102 -4.69 14.83 20.74
CA ALA A 102 -4.18 13.77 19.88
C ALA A 102 -3.60 14.31 18.57
N VAL A 103 -4.31 15.21 17.89
CA VAL A 103 -3.79 15.83 16.65
C VAL A 103 -2.54 16.65 16.95
N SER A 104 -2.45 17.34 18.07
CA SER A 104 -1.26 18.11 18.47
C SER A 104 -0.07 17.21 18.78
N TYR A 105 -0.30 16.07 19.42
CA TYR A 105 0.74 15.06 19.64
C TYR A 105 1.29 14.53 18.29
N TYR A 106 0.40 14.19 17.36
CA TYR A 106 0.80 13.74 16.01
C TYR A 106 1.51 14.84 15.22
N ALA A 107 1.11 16.09 15.38
CA ALA A 107 1.77 17.22 14.73
C ALA A 107 3.20 17.42 15.23
N ALA A 108 3.44 17.20 16.51
CA ALA A 108 4.76 17.33 17.15
C ALA A 108 5.71 16.16 16.85
N ASN A 109 5.18 14.93 16.70
CA ASN A 109 6.00 13.72 16.66
C ASN A 109 6.06 13.05 15.28
N TYR A 110 5.06 13.25 14.42
CA TYR A 110 4.90 12.46 13.18
C TYR A 110 4.61 13.28 11.92
N ALA A 111 4.13 14.52 12.01
CA ALA A 111 3.70 15.27 10.83
C ALA A 111 4.84 15.68 9.87
N ASP A 112 6.10 15.64 10.32
CA ASP A 112 7.29 15.84 9.49
C ASP A 112 7.79 14.55 8.82
N LYS A 113 7.35 13.40 9.30
CA LYS A 113 7.71 12.09 8.76
C LYS A 113 6.77 11.69 7.63
N ASP A 114 7.26 10.93 6.67
CA ASP A 114 6.42 10.40 5.61
C ASP A 114 5.97 8.98 5.96
N LEU A 115 4.67 8.67 5.83
CA LEU A 115 4.11 7.34 6.08
C LEU A 115 4.77 6.24 5.23
N LEU A 116 5.24 6.61 4.04
CA LEU A 116 5.85 5.67 3.10
C LEU A 116 7.33 5.38 3.41
N PHE A 117 8.06 6.36 3.98
CA PHE A 117 9.52 6.27 4.12
C PHE A 117 10.01 6.24 5.57
N SER A 118 9.15 6.48 6.55
CA SER A 118 9.52 6.43 7.96
C SER A 118 9.40 5.01 8.52
N THR A 119 10.53 4.37 8.81
CA THR A 119 10.56 3.05 9.46
C THR A 119 9.71 3.01 10.73
N GLU A 120 9.77 4.07 11.54
CA GLU A 120 8.97 4.18 12.77
C GLU A 120 7.46 4.11 12.48
N LEU A 121 6.99 4.87 11.48
CA LEU A 121 5.56 4.87 11.12
C LEU A 121 5.12 3.56 10.47
N LEU A 122 6.00 2.92 9.69
CA LEU A 122 5.75 1.59 9.10
C LEU A 122 5.61 0.52 10.18
N LEU A 123 6.49 0.51 11.19
CA LEU A 123 6.43 -0.41 12.32
C LEU A 123 5.17 -0.15 13.17
N LEU A 124 4.90 1.11 13.48
CA LEU A 124 3.70 1.50 14.22
C LEU A 124 2.42 1.03 13.52
N LYS A 125 2.31 1.25 12.22
CA LYS A 125 1.17 0.79 11.42
C LYS A 125 1.01 -0.73 11.50
N ASN A 126 2.10 -1.50 11.38
CA ASN A 126 2.06 -2.95 11.46
C ASN A 126 1.57 -3.42 12.85
N GLN A 127 2.10 -2.84 13.93
CA GLN A 127 1.65 -3.13 15.29
C GLN A 127 0.15 -2.83 15.47
N LEU A 128 -0.33 -1.68 15.01
CA LEU A 128 -1.74 -1.32 15.09
C LEU A 128 -2.64 -2.28 14.27
N GLY A 129 -2.13 -2.81 13.16
CA GLY A 129 -2.83 -3.83 12.39
C GLY A 129 -3.00 -5.13 13.16
N ASP A 130 -2.00 -5.55 13.93
CA ASP A 130 -2.06 -6.77 14.73
C ASP A 130 -3.05 -6.68 15.91
N PHE A 131 -3.44 -5.46 16.30
CA PHE A 131 -4.40 -5.18 17.37
C PHE A 131 -5.81 -4.82 16.86
N GLU A 132 -6.12 -5.15 15.63
CA GLU A 132 -7.42 -4.85 15.01
C GLU A 132 -8.63 -5.29 15.85
N THR A 133 -8.53 -6.41 16.56
CA THR A 133 -9.60 -6.98 17.39
C THR A 133 -9.64 -6.44 18.83
N CYS A 134 -8.71 -5.56 19.18
CA CYS A 134 -8.59 -5.04 20.53
C CYS A 134 -9.41 -3.77 20.71
N ASP A 135 -10.19 -3.71 21.78
CA ASP A 135 -10.92 -2.50 22.15
C ASP A 135 -10.00 -1.43 22.78
N GLU A 136 -8.94 -1.87 23.44
CA GLU A 136 -7.95 -1.05 24.15
C GLU A 136 -6.54 -1.54 23.83
N LEU A 137 -5.56 -0.63 23.83
CA LEU A 137 -4.15 -0.92 23.51
C LEU A 137 -3.26 -1.09 24.74
N SER A 138 -3.73 -0.70 25.92
CA SER A 138 -2.94 -0.69 27.16
C SER A 138 -2.65 -2.08 27.76
N GLY A 139 -3.32 -3.11 27.27
CA GLY A 139 -3.13 -4.49 27.71
C GLY A 139 -3.64 -4.82 29.12
N ILE A 140 -4.18 -3.83 29.84
CA ILE A 140 -4.59 -3.99 31.24
C ILE A 140 -5.70 -5.05 31.40
N LYS A 141 -6.65 -5.08 30.47
CA LYS A 141 -7.80 -6.00 30.50
C LYS A 141 -7.63 -7.25 29.64
N LYS A 142 -6.80 -7.20 28.62
CA LYS A 142 -6.52 -8.32 27.72
C LYS A 142 -5.05 -8.35 27.36
N LYS A 143 -4.31 -9.30 27.92
CA LYS A 143 -2.87 -9.47 27.70
C LYS A 143 -2.47 -9.58 26.23
N SER A 144 -3.40 -10.07 25.38
CA SER A 144 -3.19 -10.17 23.91
C SER A 144 -3.20 -8.84 23.18
N CYS A 145 -3.62 -7.78 23.85
CA CYS A 145 -3.75 -6.44 23.28
C CYS A 145 -2.68 -5.45 23.77
N ASP A 146 -1.66 -5.94 24.50
CA ASP A 146 -0.50 -5.11 24.79
C ASP A 146 0.31 -4.91 23.51
N ALA A 147 0.16 -3.73 22.93
CA ALA A 147 0.77 -3.39 21.66
C ALA A 147 2.27 -3.15 21.75
N GLY A 148 2.84 -3.07 22.95
CA GLY A 148 4.24 -2.66 23.14
C GLY A 148 4.52 -1.27 22.56
N LEU A 149 3.51 -0.42 22.40
CA LEU A 149 3.65 0.95 21.93
C LEU A 149 4.23 1.86 23.04
N PRO A 150 4.89 2.97 22.67
CA PRO A 150 5.30 3.96 23.65
C PRO A 150 4.12 4.40 24.51
N PRO A 151 4.23 4.45 25.86
CA PRO A 151 3.11 4.74 26.75
C PRO A 151 2.38 6.07 26.43
N ALA A 152 3.13 7.09 26.00
CA ALA A 152 2.55 8.36 25.58
C ALA A 152 1.65 8.21 24.36
N LEU A 153 2.07 7.45 23.35
CA LEU A 153 1.26 7.19 22.16
C LEU A 153 0.04 6.35 22.46
N THR A 154 0.18 5.28 23.27
CA THR A 154 -0.94 4.46 23.73
C THR A 154 -2.02 5.33 24.38
N ARG A 155 -1.64 6.18 25.35
CA ARG A 155 -2.56 7.12 26.01
C ARG A 155 -3.25 8.03 25.01
N ILE A 156 -2.52 8.60 24.07
CA ILE A 156 -3.07 9.50 23.05
C ILE A 156 -4.08 8.79 22.14
N LEU A 157 -3.75 7.58 21.65
CA LEU A 157 -4.67 6.81 20.84
C LEU A 157 -5.94 6.43 21.61
N GLU A 158 -5.80 5.98 22.86
CA GLU A 158 -6.93 5.63 23.73
C GLU A 158 -7.78 6.86 24.12
N THR A 159 -7.19 8.04 24.27
CA THR A 159 -7.92 9.28 24.51
C THR A 159 -8.72 9.71 23.28
N ALA A 160 -8.18 9.54 22.07
CA ALA A 160 -8.88 9.87 20.82
C ALA A 160 -9.91 8.80 20.39
N ALA A 161 -9.72 7.54 20.78
CA ALA A 161 -10.53 6.41 20.32
C ALA A 161 -12.05 6.58 20.57
N PRO A 162 -12.54 7.03 21.73
CA PRO A 162 -13.98 7.24 21.94
C PRO A 162 -14.58 8.27 20.97
N VAL A 163 -13.86 9.36 20.72
CA VAL A 163 -14.29 10.42 19.78
C VAL A 163 -14.34 9.89 18.37
N TYR A 164 -13.28 9.20 17.93
CA TYR A 164 -13.23 8.60 16.61
C TYR A 164 -14.32 7.55 16.42
N ARG A 165 -14.50 6.67 17.41
CA ARG A 165 -15.52 5.59 17.40
C ARG A 165 -16.94 6.12 17.29
N ALA A 166 -17.25 7.21 18.00
CA ALA A 166 -18.59 7.78 18.01
C ALA A 166 -18.90 8.57 16.72
N HIS A 167 -17.94 9.32 16.22
CA HIS A 167 -18.24 10.38 15.26
C HIS A 167 -17.70 10.15 13.84
N ARG A 168 -16.67 9.34 13.66
CA ARG A 168 -15.99 9.19 12.37
C ARG A 168 -15.91 7.74 11.88
N TRP A 169 -15.53 6.83 12.75
CA TRP A 169 -15.35 5.43 12.42
C TRP A 169 -16.53 4.78 11.70
N PRO A 170 -17.82 5.01 12.08
CA PRO A 170 -18.93 4.39 11.37
C PRO A 170 -19.01 4.78 9.88
N ALA A 171 -18.58 5.98 9.52
CA ALA A 171 -18.55 6.42 8.14
C ALA A 171 -17.33 5.86 7.40
N ASP A 172 -16.17 5.86 8.06
CA ASP A 172 -14.92 5.36 7.50
C ASP A 172 -14.98 3.84 7.27
N ASP A 173 -15.48 3.08 8.25
CA ASP A 173 -15.67 1.64 8.11
C ASP A 173 -16.67 1.28 7.01
N ARG A 174 -17.78 2.02 6.90
CA ARG A 174 -18.72 1.83 5.78
C ARG A 174 -18.05 2.05 4.42
N ALA A 175 -17.25 3.10 4.27
CA ALA A 175 -16.52 3.38 3.03
C ALA A 175 -15.50 2.28 2.72
N ASN A 176 -14.74 1.84 3.72
CA ASN A 176 -13.77 0.75 3.59
C ASN A 176 -14.46 -0.56 3.19
N ARG A 177 -15.56 -0.93 3.87
CA ARG A 177 -16.33 -2.15 3.56
C ARG A 177 -16.98 -2.08 2.18
N ALA A 178 -17.48 -0.90 1.77
CA ALA A 178 -18.03 -0.71 0.42
C ALA A 178 -16.93 -0.91 -0.64
N TRP A 179 -15.74 -0.37 -0.41
CA TRP A 179 -14.58 -0.60 -1.27
C TRP A 179 -14.20 -2.09 -1.32
N ILE A 180 -14.07 -2.75 -0.15
CA ILE A 180 -13.78 -4.20 -0.06
C ILE A 180 -14.82 -4.99 -0.87
N LYS A 181 -16.10 -4.68 -0.69
CA LYS A 181 -17.20 -5.34 -1.42
C LYS A 181 -17.07 -5.18 -2.94
N SER A 182 -16.60 -4.03 -3.42
CA SER A 182 -16.43 -3.76 -4.85
C SER A 182 -15.22 -4.46 -5.45
N VAL A 183 -14.14 -4.64 -4.68
CA VAL A 183 -12.84 -5.16 -5.17
C VAL A 183 -12.72 -6.68 -4.95
N ALA A 184 -13.33 -7.21 -3.89
CA ALA A 184 -13.25 -8.65 -3.56
C ALA A 184 -13.65 -9.59 -4.72
N PRO A 185 -14.69 -9.33 -5.52
CA PRO A 185 -15.02 -10.17 -6.69
C PRO A 185 -13.87 -10.21 -7.71
N LEU A 186 -13.25 -9.07 -8.02
CA LEU A 186 -12.12 -8.98 -8.96
C LEU A 186 -10.93 -9.80 -8.46
N VAL A 187 -10.58 -9.66 -7.18
CA VAL A 187 -9.49 -10.44 -6.55
C VAL A 187 -9.79 -11.93 -6.58
N ARG A 188 -11.04 -12.32 -6.33
CA ARG A 188 -11.44 -13.73 -6.33
C ARG A 188 -11.29 -14.36 -7.71
N GLU A 189 -11.77 -13.67 -8.71
CA GLU A 189 -11.78 -14.14 -10.08
C GLU A 189 -10.38 -14.15 -10.71
N GLN A 190 -9.62 -13.08 -10.52
CA GLN A 190 -8.37 -12.84 -11.24
C GLN A 190 -7.11 -13.09 -10.40
N GLY A 191 -7.24 -13.11 -9.07
CA GLY A 191 -6.11 -13.02 -8.15
C GLY A 191 -5.06 -14.10 -8.33
N VAL A 192 -5.47 -15.36 -8.48
CA VAL A 192 -4.53 -16.49 -8.65
C VAL A 192 -3.78 -16.39 -9.98
N GLY A 193 -4.51 -16.12 -11.07
CA GLY A 193 -3.89 -15.98 -12.40
C GLY A 193 -2.89 -14.84 -12.46
N LEU A 194 -3.26 -13.68 -11.91
CA LEU A 194 -2.38 -12.50 -11.87
C LEU A 194 -1.15 -12.73 -10.98
N SER A 195 -1.32 -13.36 -9.82
CA SER A 195 -0.20 -13.64 -8.90
C SER A 195 0.84 -14.58 -9.54
N HIS A 196 0.39 -15.64 -10.21
CA HIS A 196 1.27 -16.56 -10.92
C HIS A 196 1.98 -15.84 -12.08
N ARG A 197 1.22 -15.10 -12.89
CA ARG A 197 1.79 -14.37 -14.04
C ARG A 197 2.87 -13.37 -13.62
N LEU A 198 2.64 -12.59 -12.57
CA LEU A 198 3.63 -11.63 -12.06
C LEU A 198 4.84 -12.33 -11.45
N ALA A 199 4.64 -13.43 -10.70
CA ALA A 199 5.72 -14.23 -10.15
C ALA A 199 6.61 -14.80 -11.24
N ASP A 200 6.02 -15.34 -12.31
CA ASP A 200 6.77 -15.88 -13.48
C ASP A 200 7.56 -14.76 -14.18
N ILE A 201 6.94 -13.60 -14.41
CA ILE A 201 7.60 -12.45 -15.06
C ILE A 201 8.78 -11.95 -14.21
N TYR A 202 8.65 -11.88 -12.89
CA TYR A 202 9.74 -11.43 -12.02
C TYR A 202 10.74 -12.55 -11.65
N GLN A 203 10.59 -13.76 -12.22
CA GLN A 203 11.46 -14.92 -11.97
C GLN A 203 11.52 -15.29 -10.49
N THR A 204 10.36 -15.33 -9.83
CA THR A 204 10.22 -15.58 -8.40
C THR A 204 8.97 -16.39 -8.08
N ARG A 205 8.61 -16.49 -6.80
CA ARG A 205 7.38 -17.12 -6.35
C ARG A 205 6.51 -16.09 -5.64
N TRP A 206 5.19 -16.20 -5.85
CA TRP A 206 4.25 -15.47 -5.04
C TRP A 206 4.27 -16.00 -3.60
N PRO A 207 4.08 -15.13 -2.57
CA PRO A 207 3.99 -15.59 -1.18
C PRO A 207 2.96 -16.70 -1.01
N THR A 208 3.29 -17.71 -0.20
CA THR A 208 2.38 -18.81 0.12
C THR A 208 1.27 -18.38 1.06
N GLU A 209 1.59 -17.43 1.94
CA GLU A 209 0.61 -16.79 2.82
C GLU A 209 -0.10 -15.66 2.09
N LYS A 210 -1.34 -15.42 2.48
CA LYS A 210 -2.10 -14.29 1.94
C LYS A 210 -1.49 -12.98 2.39
N ILE A 211 -1.41 -12.04 1.47
CA ILE A 211 -0.92 -10.70 1.77
C ILE A 211 -2.04 -9.92 2.46
N ARG A 212 -1.78 -9.46 3.68
CA ARG A 212 -2.69 -8.58 4.40
C ARG A 212 -2.80 -7.23 3.70
N VAL A 213 -4.03 -6.76 3.47
CA VAL A 213 -4.35 -5.44 2.92
C VAL A 213 -5.15 -4.66 3.94
N ASP A 214 -4.53 -3.64 4.50
CA ASP A 214 -5.17 -2.71 5.43
C ASP A 214 -5.88 -1.61 4.63
N VAL A 215 -7.20 -1.66 4.61
CA VAL A 215 -8.04 -0.69 3.92
C VAL A 215 -8.33 0.47 4.87
N ALA A 216 -7.89 1.65 4.50
CA ALA A 216 -8.04 2.86 5.30
C ALA A 216 -8.71 3.97 4.47
N ARG A 217 -9.39 4.91 5.15
CA ARG A 217 -9.95 6.09 4.47
C ARG A 217 -8.86 6.90 3.77
N TYR A 218 -7.72 7.05 4.43
CA TYR A 218 -6.53 7.72 3.94
C TYR A 218 -5.32 6.81 4.15
N ALA A 219 -4.48 6.62 3.16
CA ALA A 219 -3.22 5.89 3.28
C ALA A 219 -2.02 6.86 3.32
N ASN A 220 -1.76 7.55 2.21
CA ASN A 220 -0.76 8.61 2.08
C ASN A 220 -1.04 9.43 0.81
N TRP A 221 -0.12 10.28 0.41
CA TRP A 221 -0.22 11.08 -0.82
C TRP A 221 -0.24 10.23 -2.10
N ALA A 222 0.34 9.02 -2.08
CA ALA A 222 0.33 8.09 -3.22
C ALA A 222 -0.97 7.28 -3.33
N GLY A 223 -1.79 7.24 -2.27
CA GLY A 223 -3.05 6.51 -2.22
C GLY A 223 -2.91 5.06 -1.78
N ALA A 224 -1.70 4.49 -1.84
CA ALA A 224 -1.36 3.17 -1.32
C ALA A 224 0.13 3.11 -0.96
N TYR A 225 0.53 2.10 -0.20
CA TYR A 225 1.94 1.81 0.10
C TYR A 225 2.11 0.40 0.66
N THR A 226 3.35 -0.11 0.57
CA THR A 226 3.73 -1.45 1.02
C THR A 226 4.73 -1.40 2.17
N THR A 227 4.57 -2.31 3.13
CA THR A 227 5.63 -2.70 4.08
C THR A 227 6.14 -4.08 3.70
N LEU A 228 7.46 -4.30 3.78
CA LEU A 228 8.09 -5.53 3.27
C LEU A 228 8.26 -6.61 4.34
N ASP A 229 8.36 -6.25 5.60
CA ASP A 229 8.56 -7.18 6.70
C ASP A 229 7.63 -6.83 7.89
N PRO A 230 6.54 -7.58 8.05
CA PRO A 230 5.94 -8.51 7.08
C PRO A 230 5.39 -7.78 5.84
N LEU A 231 5.26 -8.52 4.73
CA LEU A 231 4.65 -7.98 3.51
C LEU A 231 3.17 -7.66 3.74
N ARG A 232 2.84 -6.36 3.73
CA ARG A 232 1.48 -5.84 3.90
C ARG A 232 1.25 -4.65 2.99
N VAL A 233 0.06 -4.54 2.46
CA VAL A 233 -0.38 -3.39 1.65
C VAL A 233 -1.30 -2.52 2.49
N THR A 234 -1.19 -1.21 2.35
CA THR A 234 -2.17 -0.26 2.87
C THR A 234 -2.72 0.54 1.71
N ILE A 235 -4.06 0.63 1.58
CA ILE A 235 -4.71 1.29 0.46
C ILE A 235 -5.83 2.22 0.92
N ALA A 236 -5.92 3.40 0.28
CA ALA A 236 -6.97 4.37 0.56
C ALA A 236 -8.26 4.02 -0.18
N SER A 237 -9.32 3.70 0.57
CA SER A 237 -10.64 3.36 0.03
C SER A 237 -11.36 4.54 -0.64
N THR A 238 -11.05 5.77 -0.23
CA THR A 238 -11.70 6.98 -0.76
C THR A 238 -10.88 7.68 -1.85
N ASP A 239 -9.71 7.15 -2.18
CA ASP A 239 -8.91 7.67 -3.28
C ASP A 239 -9.57 7.29 -4.62
N PRO A 240 -9.94 8.27 -5.47
CA PRO A 240 -10.56 7.99 -6.76
C PRO A 240 -9.64 7.18 -7.70
N ARG A 241 -8.33 7.21 -7.46
CA ARG A 241 -7.35 6.43 -8.24
C ARG A 241 -7.40 4.93 -7.92
N ASN A 242 -7.96 4.55 -6.78
CA ASN A 242 -8.01 3.19 -6.25
C ASN A 242 -9.41 2.55 -6.39
N GLN A 243 -10.15 2.86 -7.43
CA GLN A 243 -11.52 2.34 -7.61
C GLN A 243 -11.60 1.33 -8.77
N GLY A 244 -12.47 0.34 -8.64
CA GLY A 244 -12.74 -0.65 -9.69
C GLY A 244 -11.48 -1.39 -10.17
N ALA A 245 -11.29 -1.48 -11.48
CA ALA A 245 -10.14 -2.12 -12.10
C ALA A 245 -8.79 -1.52 -11.65
N ALA A 246 -8.75 -0.22 -11.42
CA ALA A 246 -7.55 0.44 -10.92
C ALA A 246 -7.17 -0.01 -9.50
N ALA A 247 -8.16 -0.34 -8.66
CA ALA A 247 -7.87 -0.91 -7.35
C ALA A 247 -7.14 -2.25 -7.45
N LEU A 248 -7.54 -3.09 -8.41
CA LEU A 248 -6.86 -4.37 -8.66
C LEU A 248 -5.42 -4.15 -9.10
N GLU A 249 -5.17 -3.23 -10.06
CA GLU A 249 -3.83 -2.89 -10.51
C GLU A 249 -2.96 -2.38 -9.36
N VAL A 250 -3.48 -1.45 -8.54
CA VAL A 250 -2.74 -0.91 -7.39
C VAL A 250 -2.42 -1.99 -6.36
N LEU A 251 -3.36 -2.89 -6.03
CA LEU A 251 -3.10 -4.01 -5.13
C LEU A 251 -1.95 -4.90 -5.61
N PHE A 252 -1.95 -5.26 -6.89
CA PHE A 252 -0.89 -6.09 -7.47
C PHE A 252 0.42 -5.34 -7.66
N HIS A 253 0.38 -4.03 -7.92
CA HIS A 253 1.57 -3.18 -7.92
C HIS A 253 2.22 -3.15 -6.53
N GLU A 254 1.43 -2.86 -5.50
CA GLU A 254 1.94 -2.83 -4.13
C GLU A 254 2.48 -4.20 -3.67
N ALA A 255 1.79 -5.29 -3.99
CA ALA A 255 2.28 -6.63 -3.71
C ALA A 255 3.58 -6.96 -4.47
N SER A 256 3.76 -6.40 -5.67
CA SER A 256 4.97 -6.60 -6.49
C SER A 256 6.23 -6.05 -5.83
N HIS A 257 6.13 -5.07 -4.95
CA HIS A 257 7.26 -4.61 -4.13
C HIS A 257 7.90 -5.75 -3.31
N GLY A 258 7.10 -6.72 -2.86
CA GLY A 258 7.57 -7.88 -2.09
C GLY A 258 8.23 -8.98 -2.93
N ILE A 259 8.06 -8.95 -4.25
CA ILE A 259 8.53 -10.03 -5.14
C ILE A 259 9.46 -9.55 -6.27
N ALA A 260 9.73 -8.25 -6.38
CA ALA A 260 10.55 -7.67 -7.45
C ALA A 260 12.08 -7.75 -7.20
N THR A 261 12.53 -8.31 -6.10
CA THR A 261 13.96 -8.44 -5.77
C THR A 261 14.82 -9.03 -6.90
N PRO A 262 14.41 -10.08 -7.65
CA PRO A 262 15.21 -10.58 -8.76
C PRO A 262 15.41 -9.54 -9.86
N VAL A 263 14.43 -8.68 -10.11
CA VAL A 263 14.54 -7.58 -11.09
C VAL A 263 15.57 -6.55 -10.63
N GLU A 264 15.49 -6.11 -9.37
CA GLU A 264 16.45 -5.16 -8.79
C GLU A 264 17.89 -5.71 -8.86
N GLN A 265 18.04 -6.98 -8.46
CA GLN A 265 19.35 -7.66 -8.49
C GLN A 265 19.90 -7.80 -9.91
N ALA A 266 19.04 -8.13 -10.89
CA ALA A 266 19.44 -8.24 -12.29
C ALA A 266 19.88 -6.88 -12.86
N ILE A 267 19.10 -5.81 -12.64
CA ILE A 267 19.48 -4.44 -13.02
C ILE A 267 20.81 -4.06 -12.39
N ALA A 268 20.98 -4.28 -11.10
CA ALA A 268 22.20 -3.93 -10.37
C ALA A 268 23.42 -4.76 -10.87
N ARG A 269 23.24 -6.04 -11.17
CA ARG A 269 24.27 -6.91 -11.74
C ARG A 269 24.73 -6.39 -13.10
N GLU A 270 23.79 -6.11 -14.01
CA GLU A 270 24.08 -5.63 -15.35
C GLU A 270 24.74 -4.23 -15.35
N CYS A 271 24.32 -3.34 -14.44
CA CYS A 271 24.95 -2.04 -14.26
C CYS A 271 26.41 -2.19 -13.82
N ARG A 272 26.69 -3.06 -12.82
CA ARG A 272 28.06 -3.31 -12.36
C ARG A 272 28.96 -3.88 -13.47
N GLN A 273 28.46 -4.84 -14.25
CA GLN A 273 29.23 -5.43 -15.36
C GLN A 273 29.59 -4.43 -16.45
N ARG A 274 28.82 -3.36 -16.60
CA ARG A 274 29.00 -2.30 -17.60
C ARG A 274 29.56 -1.01 -17.03
N GLU A 275 29.97 -1.04 -15.76
CA GLU A 275 30.47 0.14 -15.05
C GLU A 275 29.52 1.36 -15.13
N LYS A 276 28.20 1.08 -15.15
CA LYS A 276 27.15 2.10 -15.17
C LYS A 276 26.58 2.33 -13.77
N PRO A 277 26.17 3.57 -13.43
CA PRO A 277 25.45 3.83 -12.19
C PRO A 277 24.10 3.09 -12.18
N ILE A 278 23.72 2.55 -11.02
CA ILE A 278 22.41 1.89 -10.85
C ILE A 278 21.33 2.97 -10.89
N PRO A 279 20.37 2.90 -11.82
CA PRO A 279 19.29 3.88 -11.92
C PRO A 279 18.34 3.74 -10.73
N ARG A 280 18.09 4.84 -10.04
CA ARG A 280 17.36 4.86 -8.77
C ARG A 280 15.97 4.24 -8.85
N ASP A 281 15.21 4.56 -9.89
CA ASP A 281 13.77 4.28 -9.97
C ASP A 281 13.39 3.37 -11.15
N LEU A 282 14.36 2.80 -11.92
CA LEU A 282 14.05 1.96 -13.08
C LEU A 282 13.25 0.71 -12.69
N TRP A 283 13.63 0.07 -11.59
CA TRP A 283 12.91 -1.10 -11.08
C TRP A 283 11.46 -0.75 -10.73
N HIS A 284 11.23 0.42 -10.13
CA HIS A 284 9.90 0.87 -9.75
C HIS A 284 9.04 1.24 -10.97
N ALA A 285 9.63 1.92 -11.95
CA ALA A 285 8.98 2.16 -13.24
C ALA A 285 8.63 0.85 -13.95
N LEU A 286 9.50 -0.18 -13.83
CA LEU A 286 9.28 -1.49 -14.41
C LEU A 286 8.11 -2.23 -13.75
N ILE A 287 7.99 -2.22 -12.41
CA ILE A 287 6.85 -2.90 -11.77
C ILE A 287 5.52 -2.20 -12.07
N PHE A 288 5.48 -0.87 -12.18
CA PHE A 288 4.30 -0.14 -12.67
C PHE A 288 3.93 -0.56 -14.09
N TYR A 289 4.92 -0.59 -14.98
CA TYR A 289 4.72 -1.00 -16.38
C TYR A 289 4.18 -2.44 -16.47
N THR A 290 4.87 -3.35 -15.80
CA THR A 290 4.53 -4.78 -15.81
C THR A 290 3.13 -5.04 -15.28
N THR A 291 2.79 -4.47 -14.12
CA THR A 291 1.47 -4.68 -13.52
C THR A 291 0.37 -4.14 -14.42
N GLY A 292 0.57 -2.95 -15.00
CA GLY A 292 -0.38 -2.37 -15.95
C GLY A 292 -0.59 -3.23 -17.19
N GLU A 293 0.49 -3.70 -17.81
CA GLU A 293 0.41 -4.54 -19.03
C GLU A 293 -0.17 -5.94 -18.74
N VAL A 294 0.04 -6.49 -17.54
CA VAL A 294 -0.54 -7.78 -17.12
C VAL A 294 -2.03 -7.67 -16.82
N ILE A 295 -2.47 -6.56 -16.22
CA ILE A 295 -3.87 -6.36 -15.84
C ILE A 295 -4.73 -5.90 -17.00
N LYS A 296 -4.17 -5.12 -17.93
CA LYS A 296 -4.88 -4.56 -19.07
C LYS A 296 -5.72 -5.58 -19.83
N PRO A 297 -5.20 -6.71 -20.35
CA PRO A 297 -5.99 -7.67 -21.12
C PRO A 297 -7.12 -8.30 -20.29
N VAL A 298 -6.92 -8.46 -18.99
CA VAL A 298 -7.95 -9.00 -18.07
C VAL A 298 -9.12 -8.03 -17.94
N MET A 299 -8.84 -6.74 -17.83
CA MET A 299 -9.86 -5.70 -17.72
C MET A 299 -10.57 -5.43 -19.04
N ASP A 300 -9.86 -5.47 -20.15
CA ASP A 300 -10.44 -5.35 -21.48
C ASP A 300 -11.42 -6.50 -21.76
N ALA A 301 -11.03 -7.74 -21.44
CA ALA A 301 -11.91 -8.91 -21.59
C ALA A 301 -13.19 -8.83 -20.71
N GLN A 302 -13.11 -8.24 -19.52
CA GLN A 302 -14.28 -8.03 -18.66
C GLN A 302 -15.23 -6.95 -19.20
N ALA A 303 -14.69 -5.93 -19.87
CA ALA A 303 -15.48 -4.87 -20.48
C ALA A 303 -16.33 -5.37 -21.66
N ASP A 304 -15.85 -6.41 -22.36
CA ASP A 304 -16.51 -7.02 -23.53
C ASP A 304 -17.61 -8.05 -23.16
N LEU A 305 -17.71 -8.45 -21.87
CA LEU A 305 -18.77 -9.35 -21.46
C LEU A 305 -20.14 -8.67 -21.50
N PRO A 306 -21.17 -9.26 -22.12
CA PRO A 306 -22.51 -8.71 -22.12
C PRO A 306 -22.97 -8.55 -20.67
N LYS A 307 -23.32 -7.32 -20.30
CA LYS A 307 -23.94 -7.06 -18.99
C LYS A 307 -25.24 -7.83 -18.94
N GLY A 308 -25.26 -8.94 -18.17
CA GLY A 308 -26.46 -9.69 -17.91
C GLY A 308 -27.56 -8.73 -17.46
N ASP A 309 -28.77 -8.88 -18.02
CA ASP A 309 -29.94 -8.08 -17.73
C ASP A 309 -30.14 -7.98 -16.22
N ALA A 310 -29.77 -6.85 -15.65
CA ALA A 310 -30.16 -6.55 -14.28
C ALA A 310 -31.69 -6.43 -14.27
N PRO A 311 -32.41 -7.09 -13.33
CA PRO A 311 -33.86 -6.96 -13.25
C PRO A 311 -34.21 -5.47 -13.08
N ALA A 312 -35.03 -4.96 -13.98
CA ALA A 312 -35.58 -3.63 -13.93
C ALA A 312 -36.44 -3.50 -12.66
N GLY A 313 -35.89 -2.86 -11.63
CA GLY A 313 -36.58 -2.72 -10.35
C GLY A 313 -35.97 -1.60 -9.50
N GLY A 314 -36.65 -0.44 -9.43
CA GLY A 314 -36.48 0.54 -8.38
C GLY A 314 -35.89 1.88 -8.80
N SER A 315 -36.75 2.77 -9.28
CA SER A 315 -36.49 4.20 -9.35
C SER A 315 -36.32 4.78 -7.94
N GLY A 316 -35.31 5.62 -7.75
CA GLY A 316 -35.22 6.56 -6.63
C GLY A 316 -33.94 6.45 -5.81
N GLY A 317 -32.96 7.25 -6.14
CA GLY A 317 -31.79 7.48 -5.30
C GLY A 317 -30.81 8.40 -6.01
N ASN A 318 -30.69 9.64 -5.54
CA ASN A 318 -29.73 10.63 -6.03
C ASN A 318 -28.31 10.05 -5.98
N GLY A 319 -27.89 9.41 -7.07
CA GLY A 319 -26.53 8.95 -7.30
C GLY A 319 -25.65 10.15 -7.61
N MET A 320 -24.63 10.34 -6.79
CA MET A 320 -23.50 11.18 -7.12
C MET A 320 -22.95 10.75 -8.50
N PRO A 321 -22.62 11.67 -9.41
CA PRO A 321 -22.14 11.29 -10.74
C PRO A 321 -20.88 10.45 -10.62
N ASP A 322 -20.92 9.27 -11.25
CA ASP A 322 -19.78 8.40 -11.49
C ASP A 322 -18.73 9.18 -12.32
N THR A 323 -17.78 9.82 -11.64
CA THR A 323 -16.63 10.51 -12.27
C THR A 323 -15.53 9.54 -12.64
N GLY A 324 -15.75 8.23 -12.53
CA GLY A 324 -14.94 7.20 -13.14
C GLY A 324 -15.14 7.24 -14.65
N SER A 325 -14.35 8.07 -15.33
CA SER A 325 -14.09 8.13 -16.78
C SER A 325 -14.88 7.09 -17.62
N ARG A 326 -16.15 7.33 -17.90
CA ARG A 326 -16.85 6.78 -19.06
C ARG A 326 -16.37 7.53 -20.30
N GLY A 327 -15.09 7.39 -20.65
CA GLY A 327 -14.68 7.49 -22.03
C GLY A 327 -15.32 6.33 -22.78
N SER A 328 -15.91 6.58 -23.96
CA SER A 328 -16.38 5.63 -24.97
C SER A 328 -15.79 4.23 -24.80
N GLN A 329 -16.60 3.16 -24.85
CA GLN A 329 -16.19 1.73 -24.82
C GLN A 329 -14.72 1.56 -25.25
N GLY A 330 -13.80 1.75 -24.35
CA GLY A 330 -12.39 1.96 -24.62
C GLY A 330 -11.55 1.10 -23.68
N GLU A 331 -10.56 0.56 -24.28
CA GLU A 331 -9.44 -0.18 -23.74
C GLU A 331 -8.99 0.35 -22.36
N TYR A 332 -8.75 -0.54 -21.39
CA TYR A 332 -8.28 -0.17 -20.05
C TYR A 332 -6.94 0.58 -20.13
N THR A 333 -6.88 1.73 -19.50
CA THR A 333 -5.64 2.52 -19.43
C THR A 333 -4.93 2.23 -18.10
N PRO A 334 -3.72 1.61 -18.13
CA PRO A 334 -2.93 1.34 -16.93
C PRO A 334 -2.71 2.57 -16.06
N TYR A 335 -2.66 2.36 -14.74
CA TYR A 335 -2.53 3.39 -13.71
C TYR A 335 -1.40 4.38 -14.01
N ALA A 336 -0.21 3.88 -14.31
CA ALA A 336 0.95 4.73 -14.54
C ALA A 336 0.80 5.67 -15.75
N LYS A 337 0.08 5.23 -16.79
CA LYS A 337 -0.26 6.06 -17.96
C LYS A 337 -1.36 7.06 -17.61
N ARG A 338 -2.44 6.61 -16.96
CA ARG A 338 -3.57 7.45 -16.55
C ARG A 338 -3.14 8.57 -15.59
N GLU A 339 -2.32 8.24 -14.61
CA GLU A 339 -1.80 9.19 -13.61
C GLU A 339 -0.55 9.95 -14.09
N ARG A 340 -0.14 9.74 -15.34
CA ARG A 340 1.00 10.41 -15.97
C ARG A 340 2.29 10.29 -15.15
N LEU A 341 2.56 9.11 -14.57
CA LEU A 341 3.74 8.91 -13.73
C LEU A 341 5.02 9.02 -14.55
N TYR A 342 5.00 8.52 -15.78
CA TYR A 342 6.16 8.59 -16.67
C TYR A 342 6.54 10.01 -17.03
N ASP A 343 5.59 10.95 -17.11
CA ASP A 343 5.84 12.37 -17.42
C ASP A 343 6.56 13.11 -16.26
N ARG A 344 6.77 12.44 -15.12
CA ARG A 344 7.38 13.00 -13.92
C ARG A 344 8.86 12.64 -13.76
N GLY A 345 9.58 12.45 -14.86
CA GLY A 345 11.01 12.14 -14.90
C GLY A 345 11.33 10.68 -15.26
N TRP A 346 10.33 9.90 -15.70
CA TRP A 346 10.50 8.53 -16.15
C TRP A 346 10.29 8.32 -17.65
N GLU A 347 10.26 9.39 -18.44
CA GLU A 347 10.03 9.33 -19.90
C GLU A 347 11.10 8.46 -20.60
N SER A 348 12.35 8.54 -20.13
CA SER A 348 13.44 7.69 -20.63
C SER A 348 13.20 6.23 -20.27
N TYR A 349 12.73 5.93 -19.06
CA TYR A 349 12.42 4.58 -18.62
C TYR A 349 11.26 3.98 -19.42
N LEU A 350 10.20 4.75 -19.69
CA LEU A 350 9.10 4.28 -20.54
C LEU A 350 9.61 3.82 -21.91
N LYS A 351 10.52 4.58 -22.52
CA LYS A 351 11.12 4.19 -23.82
C LYS A 351 11.89 2.88 -23.72
N LEU A 352 12.67 2.68 -22.65
CA LEU A 352 13.41 1.44 -22.41
C LEU A 352 12.47 0.25 -22.17
N LEU A 353 11.43 0.44 -21.36
CA LEU A 353 10.44 -0.58 -21.03
C LEU A 353 9.67 -1.01 -22.29
N THR A 354 9.18 -0.06 -23.08
CA THR A 354 8.47 -0.35 -24.32
C THR A 354 9.37 -1.06 -25.34
N ARG A 355 10.65 -0.66 -25.45
CA ARG A 355 11.54 -1.21 -26.44
C ARG A 355 12.13 -2.58 -26.09
N TYR A 356 12.45 -2.82 -24.81
CA TYR A 356 13.21 -3.99 -24.40
C TYR A 356 12.45 -4.90 -23.41
N TRP A 357 11.62 -4.35 -22.51
CA TRP A 357 10.86 -5.14 -21.56
C TRP A 357 9.55 -5.67 -22.13
N GLN A 358 8.84 -4.90 -22.95
CA GLN A 358 7.62 -5.35 -23.62
C GLN A 358 7.83 -6.64 -24.44
N PRO A 359 8.89 -6.79 -25.26
CA PRO A 359 9.17 -8.05 -25.92
C PRO A 359 9.31 -9.26 -24.98
N TYR A 360 9.84 -9.06 -23.77
CA TYR A 360 9.90 -10.12 -22.78
C TYR A 360 8.50 -10.49 -22.25
N LEU A 361 7.66 -9.50 -21.94
CA LEU A 361 6.27 -9.76 -21.52
C LEU A 361 5.48 -10.55 -22.57
N GLU A 362 5.82 -10.38 -23.83
CA GLU A 362 5.23 -11.08 -24.98
C GLU A 362 5.93 -12.40 -25.34
N GLY A 363 6.94 -12.82 -24.59
CA GLY A 363 7.67 -14.07 -24.80
C GLY A 363 8.62 -14.07 -26.01
N ARG A 364 8.98 -12.88 -26.54
CA ARG A 364 9.85 -12.71 -27.70
C ARG A 364 11.35 -12.60 -27.37
N THR A 365 11.69 -12.46 -26.10
CA THR A 365 13.06 -12.42 -25.60
C THR A 365 13.13 -13.00 -24.19
N THR A 366 14.34 -13.22 -23.68
CA THR A 366 14.55 -13.72 -22.31
C THR A 366 14.54 -12.58 -21.27
N PHE A 367 14.37 -12.92 -20.00
CA PHE A 367 14.48 -11.98 -18.89
C PHE A 367 15.85 -11.29 -18.86
N ASP A 368 16.93 -12.09 -18.95
CA ASP A 368 18.30 -11.58 -18.88
C ASP A 368 18.62 -10.66 -20.07
N ASP A 369 18.22 -11.03 -21.29
CA ASP A 369 18.42 -10.19 -22.48
C ASP A 369 17.66 -8.86 -22.38
N ALA A 370 16.41 -8.89 -21.88
CA ALA A 370 15.62 -7.69 -21.71
C ALA A 370 16.29 -6.71 -20.72
N ILE A 371 16.75 -7.21 -19.56
CA ILE A 371 17.47 -6.41 -18.56
C ILE A 371 18.80 -5.91 -19.14
N ALA A 372 19.58 -6.78 -19.78
CA ALA A 372 20.88 -6.43 -20.38
C ALA A 372 20.75 -5.32 -21.43
N HIS A 373 19.76 -5.40 -22.31
CA HIS A 373 19.49 -4.37 -23.32
C HIS A 373 19.01 -3.05 -22.70
N MET A 374 18.10 -3.10 -21.70
CA MET A 374 17.68 -1.88 -21.01
C MET A 374 18.85 -1.17 -20.34
N VAL A 375 19.71 -1.92 -19.61
CA VAL A 375 20.88 -1.33 -18.94
C VAL A 375 21.91 -0.84 -19.93
N SER A 376 22.12 -1.56 -21.05
CA SER A 376 23.02 -1.11 -22.11
C SER A 376 22.62 0.24 -22.71
N ALA A 377 21.31 0.50 -22.78
CA ALA A 377 20.72 1.71 -23.38
C ALA A 377 20.50 2.87 -22.39
N LEU A 378 20.83 2.69 -21.08
CA LEU A 378 20.94 3.78 -20.12
C LEU A 378 22.13 4.68 -20.44
#